data_4963ad5b9f4f6fd38d42a04de8ad1905
#
_entry.id   4963ad5b9f4f6fd38d42a04de8ad1905
#
_cell.length_a   1.000
_cell.length_b   1.000
_cell.length_c   1.000
_cell.angle_alpha   90.00
_cell.angle_beta   90.00
_cell.angle_gamma   90.00
#
_symmetry.space_group_name_H-M   'P 1'
#
loop_
_entity.id
_entity.type
_entity.pdbx_description
1 polymer ?
#
loop_
_entity_poly.entity_id
_entity_poly.type
_entity_poly.pdbx_seq_one_letter_code
_entity_poly.pdbx_strand_id
1 'polypeptide(L)'
;MVLLIFFQIYNTIFSGNELEATEVWHELSEEYFNKFLSRELSFQEQQLMRMYRLFKTYGVNLSPKESQHRFNQYIELYKNNWTAFEDVNYTLQALQEKGHSLGIISNGEYEQQVEKLTALNILQYFKYIFTSSELGISKPNPEIFQRTVLQLNLEMKDCYYIGDRLETDAISSTAAGMQGIWLNRDNSQLKCDVPTIYSLHEVLTII
;
A
#
# COMPACT_ATOMS: atom_id res chain seq x y z
N MET A 1 -9.06 5.89 11.83
CA MET A 1 -10.50 5.59 12.01
C MET A 1 -10.77 4.08 12.07
N VAL A 2 -10.38 3.27 11.09
CA VAL A 2 -10.66 1.80 11.07
C VAL A 2 -10.15 1.07 12.32
N LEU A 3 -8.92 1.33 12.75
CA LEU A 3 -8.35 0.71 13.95
C LEU A 3 -9.13 1.07 15.22
N LEU A 4 -9.60 2.30 15.35
CA LEU A 4 -10.41 2.71 16.50
C LEU A 4 -11.72 1.94 16.56
N ILE A 5 -12.40 1.72 15.43
CA ILE A 5 -13.62 0.89 15.37
C ILE A 5 -13.28 -0.56 15.74
N PHE A 6 -12.19 -1.11 15.22
CA PHE A 6 -11.74 -2.46 15.56
C PHE A 6 -11.44 -2.61 17.06
N PHE A 7 -10.75 -1.63 17.67
CA PHE A 7 -10.47 -1.66 19.11
C PHE A 7 -11.72 -1.49 19.96
N GLN A 8 -12.74 -0.76 19.49
CA GLN A 8 -14.03 -0.67 20.18
C GLN A 8 -14.77 -2.02 20.22
N ILE A 9 -14.68 -2.85 19.18
CA ILE A 9 -15.22 -4.21 19.19
C ILE A 9 -14.56 -5.06 20.28
N TYR A 10 -13.26 -4.84 20.53
CA TYR A 10 -12.48 -5.53 21.55
C TYR A 10 -12.18 -4.65 22.78
N ASN A 11 -13.15 -3.81 23.15
CA ASN A 11 -13.01 -2.83 24.22
C ASN A 11 -12.51 -3.41 25.56
N THR A 12 -12.87 -4.65 25.90
CA THR A 12 -12.37 -5.33 27.12
C THR A 12 -10.85 -5.55 27.13
N ILE A 13 -10.20 -5.44 25.96
CA ILE A 13 -8.75 -5.66 25.80
C ILE A 13 -8.03 -4.32 25.61
N PHE A 14 -8.60 -3.40 24.83
CA PHE A 14 -7.92 -2.18 24.39
C PHE A 14 -8.42 -0.90 25.08
N SER A 15 -9.44 -0.98 25.96
CA SER A 15 -10.00 0.21 26.60
C SER A 15 -8.94 1.05 27.32
N GLY A 16 -8.88 2.32 26.95
CA GLY A 16 -7.91 3.29 27.48
C GLY A 16 -6.50 3.19 26.86
N ASN A 17 -6.28 2.24 25.93
CA ASN A 17 -4.99 2.02 25.25
C ASN A 17 -5.12 2.12 23.73
N GLU A 18 -6.20 2.68 23.20
CA GLU A 18 -6.50 2.64 21.75
C GLU A 18 -5.44 3.37 20.90
N LEU A 19 -4.87 4.45 21.42
CA LEU A 19 -3.80 5.19 20.74
C LEU A 19 -2.52 4.37 20.71
N GLU A 20 -2.09 3.84 21.86
CA GLU A 20 -0.92 2.96 21.95
C GLU A 20 -1.11 1.71 21.07
N ALA A 21 -2.29 1.09 21.10
CA ALA A 21 -2.59 -0.06 20.25
C ALA A 21 -2.52 0.27 18.76
N THR A 22 -2.84 1.51 18.38
CA THR A 22 -2.69 2.00 17.00
C THR A 22 -1.22 2.08 16.62
N GLU A 23 -0.37 2.63 17.48
CA GLU A 23 1.08 2.69 17.26
C GLU A 23 1.68 1.30 17.16
N VAL A 24 1.37 0.41 18.10
CA VAL A 24 1.79 -1.01 18.07
C VAL A 24 1.34 -1.69 16.77
N TRP A 25 0.11 -1.45 16.30
CA TRP A 25 -0.35 -2.01 15.03
C TRP A 25 0.47 -1.53 13.84
N HIS A 26 0.81 -0.23 13.80
CA HIS A 26 1.65 0.32 12.73
C HIS A 26 3.06 -0.27 12.74
N GLU A 27 3.69 -0.36 13.90
CA GLU A 27 5.02 -0.98 14.07
C GLU A 27 5.00 -2.45 13.62
N LEU A 28 4.03 -3.24 14.10
CA LEU A 28 3.87 -4.62 13.68
C LEU A 28 3.58 -4.76 12.18
N SER A 29 2.83 -3.81 11.61
CA SER A 29 2.56 -3.81 10.17
C SER A 29 3.82 -3.63 9.36
N GLU A 30 4.70 -2.72 9.75
CA GLU A 30 6.00 -2.52 9.09
C GLU A 30 6.93 -3.73 9.32
N GLU A 31 7.06 -4.21 10.56
CA GLU A 31 7.91 -5.36 10.89
C GLU A 31 7.54 -6.59 10.05
N TYR A 32 6.27 -6.98 10.08
CA TYR A 32 5.82 -8.21 9.43
C TYR A 32 5.68 -8.06 7.92
N PHE A 33 5.43 -6.86 7.42
CA PHE A 33 5.49 -6.60 5.99
C PHE A 33 6.93 -6.71 5.46
N ASN A 34 7.93 -6.23 6.19
CA ASN A 34 9.33 -6.41 5.84
C ASN A 34 9.75 -7.89 5.84
N LYS A 35 9.24 -8.72 6.77
CA LYS A 35 9.45 -10.17 6.77
C LYS A 35 8.80 -10.85 5.55
N PHE A 36 7.68 -10.34 5.08
CA PHE A 36 7.11 -10.79 3.81
C PHE A 36 8.00 -10.39 2.62
N LEU A 37 8.50 -9.16 2.57
CA LEU A 37 9.39 -8.70 1.50
C LEU A 37 10.70 -9.47 1.46
N SER A 38 11.26 -9.85 2.62
CA SER A 38 12.45 -10.70 2.75
C SER A 38 12.20 -12.20 2.49
N ARG A 39 10.94 -12.58 2.23
CA ARG A 39 10.49 -13.98 2.04
C ARG A 39 10.63 -14.88 3.27
N GLU A 40 10.76 -14.31 4.45
CA GLU A 40 10.71 -15.06 5.71
C GLU A 40 9.30 -15.56 6.02
N LEU A 41 8.28 -14.83 5.59
CA LEU A 41 6.87 -15.17 5.77
C LEU A 41 6.12 -15.04 4.45
N SER A 42 5.09 -15.84 4.27
CA SER A 42 4.10 -15.65 3.21
C SER A 42 3.22 -14.43 3.52
N PHE A 43 2.48 -13.97 2.50
CA PHE A 43 1.53 -12.86 2.68
C PHE A 43 0.47 -13.17 3.74
N GLN A 44 -0.01 -14.40 3.82
CA GLN A 44 -0.99 -14.83 4.81
C GLN A 44 -0.37 -14.93 6.22
N GLU A 45 0.81 -15.53 6.34
CA GLU A 45 1.48 -15.68 7.64
C GLU A 45 1.77 -14.33 8.30
N GLN A 46 2.24 -13.32 7.54
CA GLN A 46 2.48 -12.00 8.09
C GLN A 46 1.19 -11.35 8.64
N GLN A 47 0.06 -11.58 8.02
CA GLN A 47 -1.24 -11.09 8.48
C GLN A 47 -1.64 -11.72 9.82
N LEU A 48 -1.52 -13.04 9.92
CA LEU A 48 -1.84 -13.78 11.15
C LEU A 48 -0.92 -13.41 12.30
N MET A 49 0.38 -13.29 12.01
CA MET A 49 1.36 -12.96 13.03
C MET A 49 1.19 -11.56 13.58
N ARG A 50 0.85 -10.57 12.75
CA ARG A 50 0.50 -9.21 13.22
C ARG A 50 -0.66 -9.25 14.22
N MET A 51 -1.72 -9.95 13.86
CA MET A 51 -2.91 -10.05 14.73
C MET A 51 -2.57 -10.78 16.03
N TYR A 52 -1.86 -11.91 15.96
CA TYR A 52 -1.40 -12.63 17.15
C TYR A 52 -0.55 -11.74 18.06
N ARG A 53 0.44 -11.04 17.49
CA ARG A 53 1.37 -10.19 18.26
C ARG A 53 0.66 -9.00 18.89
N LEU A 54 -0.24 -8.34 18.18
CA LEU A 54 -1.05 -7.26 18.73
C LEU A 54 -1.76 -7.70 20.02
N PHE A 55 -2.52 -8.79 19.95
CA PHE A 55 -3.28 -9.27 21.12
C PHE A 55 -2.38 -9.78 22.22
N LYS A 56 -1.25 -10.39 21.88
CA LYS A 56 -0.26 -10.85 22.86
C LYS A 56 0.36 -9.70 23.66
N THR A 57 0.58 -8.55 23.05
CA THR A 57 1.07 -7.33 23.74
C THR A 57 0.12 -6.93 24.88
N TYR A 58 -1.18 -7.17 24.72
CA TYR A 58 -2.21 -6.91 25.72
C TYR A 58 -2.61 -8.16 26.52
N GLY A 59 -1.71 -9.15 26.63
CA GLY A 59 -1.88 -10.32 27.49
C GLY A 59 -2.81 -11.42 26.98
N VAL A 60 -3.30 -11.33 25.72
CA VAL A 60 -4.21 -12.31 25.12
C VAL A 60 -3.45 -13.20 24.13
N ASN A 61 -3.38 -14.50 24.43
CA ASN A 61 -2.78 -15.48 23.52
C ASN A 61 -3.86 -16.06 22.60
N LEU A 62 -3.80 -15.67 21.32
CA LEU A 62 -4.70 -16.19 20.31
C LEU A 62 -4.19 -17.50 19.72
N SER A 63 -5.08 -18.45 19.46
CA SER A 63 -4.81 -19.56 18.56
C SER A 63 -4.71 -19.07 17.11
N PRO A 64 -4.14 -19.85 16.18
CA PRO A 64 -4.11 -19.48 14.75
C PRO A 64 -5.51 -19.20 14.17
N LYS A 65 -6.52 -20.00 14.57
CA LYS A 65 -7.90 -19.82 14.13
C LYS A 65 -8.52 -18.50 14.64
N GLU A 66 -8.24 -18.14 15.88
CA GLU A 66 -8.70 -16.86 16.45
C GLU A 66 -7.99 -15.68 15.80
N SER A 67 -6.68 -15.77 15.53
CA SER A 67 -5.92 -14.76 14.81
C SER A 67 -6.51 -14.51 13.42
N GLN A 68 -6.82 -15.59 12.68
CA GLN A 68 -7.47 -15.48 11.37
C GLN A 68 -8.85 -14.83 11.46
N HIS A 69 -9.68 -15.26 12.43
CA HIS A 69 -11.02 -14.69 12.60
C HIS A 69 -10.95 -13.18 12.86
N ARG A 70 -10.08 -12.74 13.78
CA ARG A 70 -9.94 -11.32 14.12
C ARG A 70 -9.31 -10.51 13.00
N PHE A 71 -8.38 -11.12 12.25
CA PHE A 71 -7.84 -10.46 11.06
C PHE A 71 -8.91 -10.27 9.97
N ASN A 72 -9.78 -11.24 9.76
CA ASN A 72 -10.91 -11.13 8.81
C ASN A 72 -11.87 -10.00 9.22
N GLN A 73 -12.20 -9.87 10.51
CA GLN A 73 -13.02 -8.75 11.01
C GLN A 73 -12.34 -7.39 10.77
N TYR A 74 -11.02 -7.32 11.01
CA TYR A 74 -10.26 -6.10 10.69
C TYR A 74 -10.30 -5.76 9.19
N ILE A 75 -10.14 -6.75 8.32
CA ILE A 75 -10.18 -6.57 6.85
C ILE A 75 -11.56 -6.12 6.38
N GLU A 76 -12.63 -6.65 6.94
CA GLU A 76 -13.99 -6.19 6.62
C GLU A 76 -14.18 -4.70 6.98
N LEU A 77 -13.77 -4.31 8.17
CA LEU A 77 -13.79 -2.91 8.58
C LEU A 77 -12.92 -2.03 7.69
N TYR A 78 -11.73 -2.51 7.34
CA TYR A 78 -10.80 -1.82 6.46
C TYR A 78 -11.40 -1.58 5.07
N LYS A 79 -12.02 -2.61 4.46
CA LYS A 79 -12.68 -2.52 3.16
C LYS A 79 -13.86 -1.56 3.17
N ASN A 80 -14.70 -1.62 4.20
CA ASN A 80 -15.88 -0.77 4.33
C ASN A 80 -15.55 0.72 4.59
N ASN A 81 -14.30 1.03 4.89
CA ASN A 81 -13.83 2.40 5.16
C ASN A 81 -12.80 2.92 4.14
N TRP A 82 -12.68 2.29 2.98
CA TRP A 82 -11.84 2.84 1.92
C TRP A 82 -12.41 4.16 1.40
N THR A 83 -11.56 5.16 1.37
CA THR A 83 -11.86 6.46 0.80
C THR A 83 -10.69 6.93 -0.04
N ALA A 84 -10.97 7.51 -1.21
CA ALA A 84 -9.94 8.17 -2.00
C ALA A 84 -9.64 9.54 -1.40
N PHE A 85 -8.39 9.99 -1.51
CA PHE A 85 -8.05 11.39 -1.25
C PHE A 85 -8.75 12.30 -2.28
N GLU A 86 -9.05 13.53 -1.89
CA GLU A 86 -9.84 14.48 -2.69
C GLU A 86 -9.19 14.80 -4.04
N ASP A 87 -7.86 14.77 -4.12
CA ASP A 87 -7.07 15.06 -5.31
C ASP A 87 -6.99 13.91 -6.33
N VAL A 88 -7.46 12.69 -5.98
CA VAL A 88 -7.26 11.49 -6.80
C VAL A 88 -8.07 11.53 -8.09
N ASN A 89 -9.41 11.66 -7.98
CA ASN A 89 -10.29 11.57 -9.15
C ASN A 89 -9.97 12.62 -10.21
N TYR A 90 -9.82 13.88 -9.76
CA TYR A 90 -9.47 14.99 -10.67
C TYR A 90 -8.13 14.74 -11.37
N THR A 91 -7.11 14.32 -10.62
CA THR A 91 -5.77 14.10 -11.18
C THR A 91 -5.76 12.96 -12.20
N LEU A 92 -6.39 11.83 -11.87
CA LEU A 92 -6.45 10.68 -12.78
C LEU A 92 -7.19 11.02 -14.08
N GLN A 93 -8.30 11.74 -13.98
CA GLN A 93 -9.04 12.22 -15.14
C GLN A 93 -8.17 13.17 -16.00
N ALA A 94 -7.52 14.17 -15.39
CA ALA A 94 -6.68 15.13 -16.09
C ALA A 94 -5.50 14.46 -16.80
N LEU A 95 -4.88 13.43 -16.19
CA LEU A 95 -3.82 12.66 -16.84
C LEU A 95 -4.34 11.89 -18.07
N GLN A 96 -5.52 11.27 -17.98
CA GLN A 96 -6.12 10.62 -19.14
C GLN A 96 -6.45 11.61 -20.26
N GLU A 97 -7.00 12.78 -19.93
CA GLU A 97 -7.32 13.84 -20.90
C GLU A 97 -6.06 14.37 -21.61
N LYS A 98 -4.91 14.38 -20.92
CA LYS A 98 -3.59 14.66 -21.50
C LYS A 98 -3.04 13.51 -22.37
N GLY A 99 -3.72 12.35 -22.42
CA GLY A 99 -3.33 11.19 -23.23
C GLY A 99 -2.39 10.21 -22.53
N HIS A 100 -2.17 10.34 -21.23
CA HIS A 100 -1.34 9.38 -20.48
C HIS A 100 -2.08 8.06 -20.26
N SER A 101 -1.36 6.94 -20.39
CA SER A 101 -1.83 5.63 -19.98
C SER A 101 -1.47 5.38 -18.52
N LEU A 102 -2.47 5.03 -17.71
CA LEU A 102 -2.28 4.82 -16.28
C LEU A 102 -2.25 3.32 -15.94
N GLY A 103 -1.39 2.96 -15.00
CA GLY A 103 -1.28 1.60 -14.47
C GLY A 103 -0.97 1.59 -12.97
N ILE A 104 -1.19 0.43 -12.35
CA ILE A 104 -0.87 0.17 -10.94
C ILE A 104 0.24 -0.88 -10.86
N ILE A 105 1.23 -0.65 -9.98
CA ILE A 105 2.17 -1.68 -9.52
C ILE A 105 2.08 -1.72 -7.98
N SER A 106 1.57 -2.81 -7.43
CA SER A 106 1.29 -2.93 -6.00
C SER A 106 1.90 -4.19 -5.38
N ASN A 107 2.39 -4.08 -4.14
CA ASN A 107 2.67 -5.24 -3.32
C ASN A 107 1.37 -5.73 -2.68
N GLY A 108 0.82 -6.85 -3.14
CA GLY A 108 -0.42 -7.42 -2.63
C GLY A 108 -1.08 -8.39 -3.58
N GLU A 109 -2.30 -8.77 -3.26
CA GLU A 109 -3.13 -9.67 -4.04
C GLU A 109 -3.93 -8.92 -5.11
N TYR A 110 -4.01 -9.48 -6.31
CA TYR A 110 -4.67 -8.86 -7.46
C TYR A 110 -6.15 -8.56 -7.18
N GLU A 111 -6.89 -9.55 -6.70
CA GLU A 111 -8.31 -9.41 -6.41
C GLU A 111 -8.59 -8.30 -5.39
N GLN A 112 -7.74 -8.18 -4.36
CA GLN A 112 -7.90 -7.12 -3.35
C GLN A 112 -7.65 -5.73 -3.96
N GLN A 113 -6.68 -5.59 -4.87
CA GLN A 113 -6.42 -4.31 -5.53
C GLN A 113 -7.59 -3.94 -6.46
N VAL A 114 -8.10 -4.87 -7.27
CA VAL A 114 -9.27 -4.63 -8.14
C VAL A 114 -10.49 -4.27 -7.31
N GLU A 115 -10.78 -4.99 -6.23
CA GLU A 115 -11.87 -4.69 -5.30
C GLU A 115 -11.77 -3.27 -4.74
N LYS A 116 -10.57 -2.87 -4.29
CA LYS A 116 -10.30 -1.53 -3.76
C LYS A 116 -10.52 -0.43 -4.80
N LEU A 117 -9.95 -0.59 -5.98
CA LEU A 117 -10.09 0.38 -7.08
C LEU A 117 -11.55 0.52 -7.54
N THR A 118 -12.30 -0.58 -7.53
CA THR A 118 -13.74 -0.61 -7.85
C THR A 118 -14.54 0.13 -6.78
N ALA A 119 -14.31 -0.18 -5.50
CA ALA A 119 -15.00 0.46 -4.38
C ALA A 119 -14.76 1.97 -4.33
N LEU A 120 -13.57 2.42 -4.76
CA LEU A 120 -13.20 3.83 -4.86
C LEU A 120 -13.69 4.53 -6.14
N ASN A 121 -14.35 3.80 -7.05
CA ASN A 121 -14.77 4.29 -8.38
C ASN A 121 -13.62 4.89 -9.20
N ILE A 122 -12.43 4.27 -9.15
CA ILE A 122 -11.24 4.71 -9.89
C ILE A 122 -10.66 3.63 -10.80
N LEU A 123 -11.22 2.42 -10.80
CA LEU A 123 -10.73 1.30 -11.62
C LEU A 123 -10.67 1.66 -13.12
N GLN A 124 -11.67 2.41 -13.61
CA GLN A 124 -11.78 2.80 -15.02
C GLN A 124 -10.63 3.68 -15.54
N TYR A 125 -9.86 4.29 -14.66
CA TYR A 125 -8.69 5.09 -15.04
C TYR A 125 -7.48 4.23 -15.38
N PHE A 126 -7.40 2.99 -14.86
CA PHE A 126 -6.22 2.16 -14.98
C PHE A 126 -6.39 1.09 -16.05
N LYS A 127 -5.55 1.18 -17.08
CA LYS A 127 -5.50 0.19 -18.15
C LYS A 127 -4.79 -1.09 -17.75
N TYR A 128 -3.89 -1.00 -16.78
CA TYR A 128 -3.02 -2.08 -16.36
C TYR A 128 -2.95 -2.16 -14.84
N ILE A 129 -3.00 -3.37 -14.30
CA ILE A 129 -2.82 -3.63 -12.87
C ILE A 129 -1.83 -4.78 -12.75
N PHE A 130 -0.72 -4.53 -12.08
CA PHE A 130 0.32 -5.51 -11.81
C PHE A 130 0.49 -5.64 -10.31
N THR A 131 0.55 -6.88 -9.82
CA THR A 131 0.70 -7.15 -8.41
C THR A 131 1.86 -8.09 -8.13
N SER A 132 2.41 -8.00 -6.92
CA SER A 132 3.49 -8.90 -6.50
C SER A 132 3.04 -10.36 -6.45
N SER A 133 1.77 -10.64 -6.19
CA SER A 133 1.23 -12.01 -6.20
C SER A 133 1.26 -12.64 -7.59
N GLU A 134 0.99 -11.88 -8.65
CA GLU A 134 1.03 -12.38 -10.03
C GLU A 134 2.44 -12.44 -10.59
N LEU A 135 3.27 -11.43 -10.29
CA LEU A 135 4.63 -11.36 -10.82
C LEU A 135 5.64 -12.21 -10.05
N GLY A 136 5.29 -12.67 -8.85
CA GLY A 136 6.19 -13.41 -7.95
C GLY A 136 7.36 -12.56 -7.41
N ILE A 137 7.28 -11.22 -7.55
CA ILE A 137 8.31 -10.27 -7.16
C ILE A 137 7.62 -9.07 -6.51
N SER A 138 8.20 -8.56 -5.42
CA SER A 138 7.67 -7.40 -4.70
C SER A 138 8.63 -6.22 -4.74
N LYS A 139 8.10 -4.99 -4.70
CA LYS A 139 8.89 -3.79 -4.41
C LYS A 139 9.52 -3.95 -3.02
N PRO A 140 10.75 -3.53 -2.79
CA PRO A 140 11.58 -2.63 -3.59
C PRO A 140 12.45 -3.29 -4.66
N ASN A 141 12.26 -4.60 -4.97
CA ASN A 141 13.06 -5.22 -6.03
C ASN A 141 12.81 -4.51 -7.37
N PRO A 142 13.84 -3.91 -8.01
CA PRO A 142 13.68 -3.17 -9.26
C PRO A 142 13.14 -4.03 -10.42
N GLU A 143 13.30 -5.33 -10.35
CA GLU A 143 12.80 -6.27 -11.37
C GLU A 143 11.28 -6.21 -11.55
N ILE A 144 10.49 -5.85 -10.51
CA ILE A 144 9.05 -5.71 -10.65
C ILE A 144 8.68 -4.61 -11.65
N PHE A 145 9.39 -3.47 -11.59
CA PHE A 145 9.19 -2.35 -12.52
C PHE A 145 9.65 -2.71 -13.93
N GLN A 146 10.82 -3.36 -14.05
CA GLN A 146 11.38 -3.77 -15.33
C GLN A 146 10.48 -4.76 -16.06
N ARG A 147 9.96 -5.78 -15.36
CA ARG A 147 9.02 -6.75 -15.95
C ARG A 147 7.72 -6.10 -16.37
N THR A 148 7.19 -5.17 -15.58
CA THR A 148 5.96 -4.44 -15.90
C THR A 148 6.14 -3.63 -17.18
N VAL A 149 7.18 -2.82 -17.27
CA VAL A 149 7.45 -1.95 -18.43
C VAL A 149 7.74 -2.79 -19.69
N LEU A 150 8.48 -3.90 -19.54
CA LEU A 150 8.75 -4.83 -20.63
C LEU A 150 7.45 -5.46 -21.20
N GLN A 151 6.52 -5.87 -20.33
CA GLN A 151 5.22 -6.41 -20.78
C GLN A 151 4.37 -5.38 -21.52
N LEU A 152 4.57 -4.10 -21.24
CA LEU A 152 3.87 -2.99 -21.93
C LEU A 152 4.58 -2.54 -23.21
N ASN A 153 5.76 -3.09 -23.49
CA ASN A 153 6.62 -2.69 -24.60
C ASN A 153 6.92 -1.18 -24.59
N LEU A 154 7.24 -0.65 -23.41
CA LEU A 154 7.59 0.74 -23.17
C LEU A 154 9.09 0.88 -22.80
N GLU A 155 9.61 2.09 -22.88
CA GLU A 155 10.95 2.43 -22.38
C GLU A 155 10.85 2.90 -20.91
N MET A 156 11.75 2.42 -20.03
CA MET A 156 11.75 2.77 -18.61
C MET A 156 11.78 4.29 -18.37
N LYS A 157 12.61 5.02 -19.15
CA LYS A 157 12.77 6.47 -19.05
C LYS A 157 11.51 7.28 -19.38
N ASP A 158 10.55 6.68 -20.11
CA ASP A 158 9.30 7.32 -20.53
C ASP A 158 8.16 7.02 -19.53
N CYS A 159 8.47 6.29 -18.45
CA CYS A 159 7.53 5.91 -17.42
C CYS A 159 7.78 6.68 -16.12
N TYR A 160 6.73 7.30 -15.60
CA TYR A 160 6.71 7.87 -14.25
C TYR A 160 6.15 6.88 -13.26
N TYR A 161 6.73 6.82 -12.07
CA TYR A 161 6.19 6.04 -10.97
C TYR A 161 5.98 6.93 -9.74
N ILE A 162 4.75 7.04 -9.28
CA ILE A 162 4.36 7.85 -8.12
C ILE A 162 3.98 6.91 -6.98
N GLY A 163 4.62 7.04 -5.83
CA GLY A 163 4.30 6.24 -4.65
C GLY A 163 4.59 6.97 -3.34
N ASP A 164 3.92 6.55 -2.28
CA ASP A 164 3.98 7.17 -0.96
C ASP A 164 5.14 6.65 -0.09
N ARG A 165 5.71 5.50 -0.43
CA ARG A 165 6.85 4.93 0.29
C ARG A 165 8.16 5.29 -0.39
N LEU A 166 8.97 6.14 0.26
CA LEU A 166 10.22 6.64 -0.30
C LEU A 166 11.12 5.51 -0.83
N GLU A 167 11.50 4.55 0.02
CA GLU A 167 12.43 3.47 -0.34
C GLU A 167 11.77 2.44 -1.29
N THR A 168 10.55 2.02 -0.95
CA THR A 168 9.86 0.93 -1.65
C THR A 168 9.34 1.35 -3.02
N ASP A 169 9.02 2.62 -3.19
CA ASP A 169 8.38 3.15 -4.41
C ASP A 169 9.31 4.07 -5.20
N ALA A 170 9.59 5.27 -4.67
CA ALA A 170 10.26 6.31 -5.44
C ALA A 170 11.73 5.99 -5.73
N ILE A 171 12.50 5.59 -4.71
CA ILE A 171 13.91 5.25 -4.88
C ILE A 171 14.05 3.98 -5.71
N SER A 172 13.26 2.93 -5.42
CA SER A 172 13.39 1.67 -6.14
C SER A 172 12.95 1.75 -7.61
N SER A 173 11.94 2.54 -7.94
CA SER A 173 11.55 2.78 -9.33
C SER A 173 12.58 3.60 -10.09
N THR A 174 13.19 4.59 -9.43
CA THR A 174 14.31 5.36 -10.02
C THR A 174 15.53 4.45 -10.27
N ALA A 175 15.86 3.59 -9.32
CA ALA A 175 16.95 2.62 -9.48
C ALA A 175 16.66 1.59 -10.62
N ALA A 176 15.38 1.33 -10.90
CA ALA A 176 15.00 0.51 -12.04
C ALA A 176 15.12 1.21 -13.40
N GLY A 177 15.23 2.54 -13.43
CA GLY A 177 15.35 3.38 -14.63
C GLY A 177 14.09 4.16 -15.01
N MET A 178 13.04 4.15 -14.16
CA MET A 178 11.86 5.00 -14.31
C MET A 178 12.12 6.40 -13.73
N GLN A 179 11.18 7.32 -13.96
CA GLN A 179 11.14 8.61 -13.29
C GLN A 179 10.32 8.47 -12.00
N GLY A 180 11.00 8.12 -10.90
CA GLY A 180 10.36 7.96 -9.59
C GLY A 180 10.00 9.32 -8.98
N ILE A 181 8.80 9.41 -8.38
CA ILE A 181 8.30 10.60 -7.66
C ILE A 181 7.78 10.14 -6.31
N TRP A 182 8.24 10.78 -5.24
CA TRP A 182 7.76 10.51 -3.90
C TRP A 182 6.55 11.36 -3.57
N LEU A 183 5.41 10.73 -3.30
CA LEU A 183 4.20 11.37 -2.81
C LEU A 183 4.23 11.43 -1.26
N ASN A 184 4.80 12.48 -0.71
CA ASN A 184 5.03 12.68 0.72
C ASN A 184 3.86 13.42 1.39
N ARG A 185 2.68 12.79 1.47
CA ARG A 185 1.47 13.42 2.05
C ARG A 185 1.61 13.80 3.52
N ASP A 186 2.42 13.06 4.28
CA ASP A 186 2.62 13.27 5.71
C ASP A 186 3.69 14.34 6.00
N ASN A 187 4.26 14.97 4.97
CA ASN A 187 5.32 15.97 5.10
C ASN A 187 6.51 15.46 5.93
N SER A 188 6.87 14.20 5.74
CA SER A 188 8.04 13.59 6.38
C SER A 188 9.31 14.36 6.04
N GLN A 189 10.18 14.57 7.03
CA GLN A 189 11.43 15.31 6.89
C GLN A 189 12.60 14.45 6.35
N LEU A 190 12.31 13.29 5.75
CA LEU A 190 13.32 12.46 5.10
C LEU A 190 13.91 13.22 3.90
N LYS A 191 15.24 13.22 3.81
CA LYS A 191 15.95 13.82 2.67
C LYS A 191 16.16 12.77 1.59
N CYS A 192 15.86 13.13 0.36
CA CYS A 192 16.10 12.28 -0.81
C CYS A 192 16.40 13.13 -2.05
N ASP A 193 16.97 12.50 -3.06
CA ASP A 193 17.30 13.13 -4.34
C ASP A 193 16.22 12.91 -5.41
N VAL A 194 15.13 12.20 -5.06
CA VAL A 194 14.00 12.01 -5.99
C VAL A 194 13.03 13.18 -5.91
N PRO A 195 12.37 13.55 -7.03
CA PRO A 195 11.30 14.54 -7.01
C PRO A 195 10.24 14.21 -5.97
N THR A 196 9.84 15.21 -5.18
CA THR A 196 8.88 15.05 -4.09
C THR A 196 7.67 15.95 -4.33
N ILE A 197 6.48 15.40 -4.18
CA ILE A 197 5.19 16.11 -4.20
C ILE A 197 4.45 15.81 -2.90
N TYR A 198 3.59 16.73 -2.48
CA TYR A 198 2.82 16.62 -1.23
C TYR A 198 1.34 16.34 -1.49
N SER A 199 0.94 16.49 -2.72
CA SER A 199 -0.41 16.20 -3.21
C SER A 199 -0.32 15.61 -4.61
N LEU A 200 -1.23 14.69 -4.94
CA LEU A 200 -1.18 13.99 -6.23
C LEU A 200 -1.36 14.94 -7.42
N HIS A 201 -2.17 16.01 -7.25
CA HIS A 201 -2.38 16.97 -8.36
C HIS A 201 -1.13 17.72 -8.79
N GLU A 202 -0.10 17.82 -7.94
CA GLU A 202 1.18 18.45 -8.33
C GLU A 202 1.87 17.70 -9.47
N VAL A 203 1.56 16.43 -9.67
CA VAL A 203 2.08 15.63 -10.79
C VAL A 203 1.71 16.26 -12.13
N LEU A 204 0.57 16.96 -12.24
CA LEU A 204 0.12 17.62 -13.45
C LEU A 204 1.03 18.76 -13.94
N THR A 205 1.92 19.23 -13.07
CA THR A 205 2.94 20.24 -13.39
C THR A 205 4.29 19.62 -13.78
N ILE A 206 4.46 18.33 -13.56
CA ILE A 206 5.70 17.57 -13.83
C ILE A 206 5.58 16.79 -15.14
N ILE A 207 4.35 16.29 -15.43
CA ILE A 207 4.04 15.40 -16.56
C ILE A 207 3.15 16.11 -17.59
#